data_7ffc3cb2fcfd6a45aae226045079e4bc
#
_entry.id   7ffc3cb2fcfd6a45aae226045079e4bc
#
_cell.length_a   1.000
_cell.length_b   1.000
_cell.length_c   1.000
_cell.angle_alpha   90.00
_cell.angle_beta   90.00
_cell.angle_gamma   90.00
#
_symmetry.space_group_name_H-M   'P 1'
#
loop_
_entity.id
_entity.type
_entity.pdbx_description
1 polymer ?
#
loop_
_entity_poly.entity_id
_entity_poly.type
_entity_poly.pdbx_seq_one_letter_code
_entity_poly.pdbx_strand_id
1 'polypeptide(L)'
;MRNFDLIWQELQTQMDLYESNFDEITKQKYGIYWTNLELSYQIVNKLFNTFDESFLEELTQKKILEPCVGMGSFIFSFLRKIYENGYSKDKVETLIKNIYFCDIDENILDLFTICYKKFIKDLFGIDVTDDLIKSNSCNGLIFNKFSSDYLSIENAFKKNIKFDIIITNPPYKGLKIDSKNYSNPEKYEADKNFYNDLSRKLTKNFTLGNQGVPNLYKFFVEKIILEYANDGAYISLLIPNTFLADKTTLYLRKYIIE
;
A
#
# COMPACT_ATOMS: atom_id res chain seq x y z
N MET A 1 13.87 -25.42 9.15
CA MET A 1 13.05 -24.44 8.39
C MET A 1 11.87 -25.21 7.79
N ARG A 2 10.69 -24.64 7.84
CA ARG A 2 9.52 -25.21 7.16
C ARG A 2 9.70 -25.13 5.65
N ASN A 3 8.99 -26.00 4.88
CA ASN A 3 9.01 -25.94 3.42
C ASN A 3 8.36 -24.61 2.98
N PHE A 4 9.04 -23.87 2.08
CA PHE A 4 8.56 -22.58 1.56
C PHE A 4 7.17 -22.69 0.92
N ASP A 5 6.94 -23.74 0.12
CA ASP A 5 5.66 -23.91 -0.58
C ASP A 5 4.49 -24.06 0.39
N LEU A 6 4.70 -24.75 1.52
CA LEU A 6 3.68 -24.86 2.55
C LEU A 6 3.38 -23.51 3.23
N ILE A 7 4.44 -22.73 3.55
CA ILE A 7 4.28 -21.39 4.12
C ILE A 7 3.50 -20.49 3.17
N TRP A 8 3.83 -20.53 1.87
CA TRP A 8 3.19 -19.74 0.84
C TRP A 8 1.72 -20.11 0.62
N GLN A 9 1.40 -21.41 0.62
CA GLN A 9 0.03 -21.90 0.53
C GLN A 9 -0.82 -21.54 1.77
N GLU A 10 -0.25 -21.64 2.97
CA GLU A 10 -0.92 -21.20 4.20
C GLU A 10 -1.27 -19.71 4.14
N LEU A 11 -0.32 -18.88 3.68
CA LEU A 11 -0.53 -17.45 3.52
C LEU A 11 -1.65 -17.15 2.52
N GLN A 12 -1.63 -17.80 1.34
CA GLN A 12 -2.70 -17.65 0.33
C GLN A 12 -4.07 -18.04 0.93
N THR A 13 -4.13 -19.14 1.65
CA THR A 13 -5.38 -19.59 2.28
C THR A 13 -5.92 -18.57 3.29
N GLN A 14 -5.05 -17.93 4.09
CA GLN A 14 -5.45 -16.89 5.03
C GLN A 14 -5.99 -15.64 4.30
N MET A 15 -5.34 -15.25 3.20
CA MET A 15 -5.79 -14.12 2.38
C MET A 15 -7.16 -14.39 1.74
N ASP A 16 -7.34 -15.57 1.15
CA ASP A 16 -8.59 -15.98 0.51
C ASP A 16 -9.75 -16.04 1.52
N LEU A 17 -9.47 -16.59 2.71
CA LEU A 17 -10.44 -16.66 3.79
C LEU A 17 -10.87 -15.26 4.25
N TYR A 18 -9.92 -14.34 4.38
CA TYR A 18 -10.23 -12.97 4.77
C TYR A 18 -11.04 -12.25 3.66
N GLU A 19 -10.64 -12.39 2.40
CA GLU A 19 -11.34 -11.79 1.27
C GLU A 19 -12.80 -12.28 1.16
N SER A 20 -13.05 -13.54 1.49
CA SER A 20 -14.38 -14.14 1.46
C SER A 20 -15.39 -13.53 2.44
N ASN A 21 -14.91 -12.77 3.45
CA ASN A 21 -15.77 -12.05 4.39
C ASN A 21 -16.40 -10.77 3.79
N PHE A 22 -15.96 -10.35 2.60
CA PHE A 22 -16.45 -9.13 1.95
C PHE A 22 -17.29 -9.47 0.72
N ASP A 23 -18.53 -9.00 0.71
CA ASP A 23 -19.36 -9.05 -0.50
C ASP A 23 -18.91 -8.02 -1.54
N GLU A 24 -19.28 -8.21 -2.79
CA GLU A 24 -18.91 -7.34 -3.90
C GLU A 24 -19.43 -5.90 -3.75
N ILE A 25 -20.55 -5.70 -3.08
CA ILE A 25 -21.13 -4.38 -2.82
C ILE A 25 -20.22 -3.62 -1.85
N THR A 26 -19.77 -4.29 -0.79
CA THR A 26 -18.85 -3.73 0.20
C THR A 26 -17.50 -3.40 -0.43
N LYS A 27 -16.93 -4.30 -1.25
CA LYS A 27 -15.68 -4.07 -1.99
C LYS A 27 -15.79 -2.82 -2.87
N GLN A 28 -16.82 -2.72 -3.69
CA GLN A 28 -17.05 -1.56 -4.56
C GLN A 28 -17.30 -0.27 -3.76
N LYS A 29 -18.03 -0.37 -2.66
CA LYS A 29 -18.35 0.77 -1.81
C LYS A 29 -17.10 1.43 -1.23
N TYR A 30 -16.16 0.64 -0.77
CA TYR A 30 -14.92 1.14 -0.15
C TYR A 30 -13.73 1.19 -1.11
N GLY A 31 -13.88 0.68 -2.35
CA GLY A 31 -12.79 0.63 -3.32
C GLY A 31 -11.72 -0.37 -2.94
N ILE A 32 -12.10 -1.45 -2.25
CA ILE A 32 -11.21 -2.50 -1.81
C ILE A 32 -10.98 -3.46 -2.98
N TYR A 33 -9.73 -3.59 -3.41
CA TYR A 33 -9.31 -4.51 -4.45
C TYR A 33 -8.07 -5.27 -3.97
N TRP A 34 -8.29 -6.53 -3.64
CA TRP A 34 -7.21 -7.41 -3.19
C TRP A 34 -6.28 -7.75 -4.36
N THR A 35 -4.99 -7.77 -4.09
CA THR A 35 -3.99 -8.26 -5.03
C THR A 35 -3.60 -9.66 -4.61
N ASN A 36 -3.85 -10.67 -5.46
CA ASN A 36 -3.44 -12.03 -5.15
C ASN A 36 -1.91 -12.16 -5.15
N LEU A 37 -1.40 -13.19 -4.46
CA LEU A 37 0.04 -13.39 -4.28
C LEU A 37 0.78 -13.64 -5.61
N GLU A 38 0.15 -14.29 -6.58
CA GLU A 38 0.80 -14.56 -7.87
C GLU A 38 1.02 -13.26 -8.66
N LEU A 39 0.00 -12.41 -8.75
CA LEU A 39 0.11 -11.12 -9.44
C LEU A 39 1.12 -10.20 -8.74
N SER A 40 1.05 -10.12 -7.41
CA SER A 40 1.99 -9.29 -6.64
C SER A 40 3.43 -9.78 -6.79
N TYR A 41 3.64 -11.11 -6.83
CA TYR A 41 4.96 -11.68 -7.06
C TYR A 41 5.51 -11.35 -8.45
N GLN A 42 4.66 -11.43 -9.50
CA GLN A 42 5.08 -11.04 -10.86
C GLN A 42 5.46 -9.56 -10.94
N ILE A 43 4.71 -8.67 -10.28
CA ILE A 43 5.00 -7.25 -10.22
C ILE A 43 6.33 -7.01 -9.49
N VAL A 44 6.51 -7.60 -8.32
CA VAL A 44 7.74 -7.48 -7.53
C VAL A 44 8.94 -8.06 -8.29
N ASN A 45 8.78 -9.19 -8.97
CA ASN A 45 9.85 -9.77 -9.79
C ASN A 45 10.27 -8.83 -10.93
N LYS A 46 9.31 -8.17 -11.59
CA LYS A 46 9.63 -7.13 -12.59
C LYS A 46 10.36 -5.95 -11.97
N LEU A 47 9.94 -5.51 -10.78
CA LEU A 47 10.61 -4.42 -10.06
C LEU A 47 12.07 -4.80 -9.75
N PHE A 48 12.34 -6.00 -9.24
CA PHE A 48 13.71 -6.46 -8.97
C PHE A 48 14.59 -6.47 -10.23
N ASN A 49 14.02 -6.76 -11.40
CA ASN A 49 14.74 -6.74 -12.67
C ASN A 49 15.09 -5.31 -13.16
N THR A 50 14.54 -4.27 -12.52
CA THR A 50 14.90 -2.87 -12.82
C THR A 50 16.00 -2.34 -11.91
N PHE A 51 16.31 -3.02 -10.82
CA PHE A 51 17.37 -2.60 -9.89
C PHE A 51 18.74 -2.82 -10.55
N ASP A 52 19.60 -1.82 -10.49
CA ASP A 52 21.00 -1.97 -10.86
C ASP A 52 21.79 -2.71 -9.76
N GLU A 53 23.02 -3.14 -10.11
CA GLU A 53 23.85 -3.91 -9.18
C GLU A 53 24.16 -3.15 -7.90
N SER A 54 24.46 -1.85 -7.99
CA SER A 54 24.79 -1.03 -6.83
C SER A 54 23.59 -0.89 -5.88
N PHE A 55 22.38 -0.76 -6.43
CA PHE A 55 21.16 -0.73 -5.63
C PHE A 55 20.90 -2.06 -4.92
N LEU A 56 21.13 -3.19 -5.61
CA LEU A 56 20.98 -4.53 -5.04
C LEU A 56 21.98 -4.82 -3.92
N GLU A 57 23.21 -4.34 -4.02
CA GLU A 57 24.21 -4.46 -2.95
C GLU A 57 23.77 -3.77 -1.66
N GLU A 58 23.10 -2.62 -1.79
CA GLU A 58 22.61 -1.81 -0.67
C GLU A 58 21.15 -2.09 -0.30
N LEU A 59 20.47 -3.04 -0.96
CA LEU A 59 19.01 -3.24 -0.87
C LEU A 59 18.51 -3.34 0.59
N THR A 60 19.28 -3.97 1.46
CA THR A 60 18.90 -4.14 2.87
C THR A 60 18.88 -2.84 3.68
N GLN A 61 19.54 -1.80 3.18
CA GLN A 61 19.55 -0.45 3.77
C GLN A 61 18.45 0.46 3.18
N LYS A 62 17.86 0.06 2.05
CA LYS A 62 16.83 0.85 1.39
C LYS A 62 15.52 0.80 2.17
N LYS A 63 14.89 1.97 2.31
CA LYS A 63 13.59 2.07 2.97
C LYS A 63 12.47 1.76 1.99
N ILE A 64 11.59 0.89 2.42
CA ILE A 64 10.47 0.36 1.62
C ILE A 64 9.16 0.80 2.26
N LEU A 65 8.23 1.29 1.44
CA LEU A 65 6.89 1.68 1.88
C LEU A 65 5.82 0.93 1.09
N GLU A 66 4.86 0.37 1.79
CA GLU A 66 3.55 0.00 1.27
C GLU A 66 2.46 0.80 1.98
N PRO A 67 1.96 1.90 1.38
CA PRO A 67 1.01 2.81 2.03
C PRO A 67 -0.43 2.29 2.10
N CYS A 68 -0.75 1.15 1.48
CA CYS A 68 -2.06 0.51 1.48
C CYS A 68 -1.86 -1.01 1.57
N VAL A 69 -1.32 -1.47 2.72
CA VAL A 69 -0.77 -2.83 2.82
C VAL A 69 -1.81 -3.93 2.65
N GLY A 70 -3.06 -3.70 3.05
CA GLY A 70 -4.09 -4.74 3.05
C GLY A 70 -3.61 -6.00 3.76
N MET A 71 -3.74 -7.15 3.09
CA MET A 71 -3.20 -8.42 3.59
C MET A 71 -1.70 -8.62 3.30
N GLY A 72 -1.01 -7.61 2.73
CA GLY A 72 0.45 -7.60 2.60
C GLY A 72 1.00 -8.36 1.38
N SER A 73 0.22 -8.58 0.34
CA SER A 73 0.64 -9.38 -0.82
C SER A 73 1.95 -8.89 -1.45
N PHE A 74 2.18 -7.60 -1.53
CA PHE A 74 3.44 -7.04 -2.05
C PHE A 74 4.62 -7.23 -1.09
N ILE A 75 4.41 -7.00 0.21
CA ILE A 75 5.47 -7.21 1.21
C ILE A 75 5.87 -8.69 1.26
N PHE A 76 4.92 -9.62 1.26
CA PHE A 76 5.23 -11.05 1.23
C PHE A 76 5.93 -11.47 -0.06
N SER A 77 5.51 -10.92 -1.20
CA SER A 77 6.19 -11.16 -2.49
C SER A 77 7.61 -10.60 -2.50
N PHE A 78 7.83 -9.44 -1.88
CA PHE A 78 9.16 -8.86 -1.72
C PHE A 78 10.07 -9.76 -0.85
N LEU A 79 9.58 -10.21 0.30
CA LEU A 79 10.29 -11.11 1.20
C LEU A 79 10.57 -12.48 0.54
N ARG A 80 9.66 -12.96 -0.31
CA ARG A 80 9.90 -14.15 -1.15
C ARG A 80 11.11 -13.94 -2.07
N LYS A 81 11.20 -12.80 -2.77
CA LYS A 81 12.39 -12.49 -3.61
C LYS A 81 13.67 -12.42 -2.80
N ILE A 82 13.64 -11.87 -1.60
CA ILE A 82 14.79 -11.88 -0.68
C ILE A 82 15.22 -13.31 -0.32
N TYR A 83 14.25 -14.19 -0.04
CA TYR A 83 14.53 -15.59 0.24
C TYR A 83 15.13 -16.32 -0.97
N GLU A 84 14.51 -16.16 -2.15
CA GLU A 84 14.97 -16.79 -3.41
C GLU A 84 16.39 -16.34 -3.81
N ASN A 85 16.75 -15.09 -3.51
CA ASN A 85 18.09 -14.55 -3.74
C ASN A 85 19.12 -14.92 -2.65
N GLY A 86 18.73 -15.75 -1.66
CA GLY A 86 19.64 -16.31 -0.67
C GLY A 86 20.23 -15.29 0.31
N TYR A 87 19.51 -14.21 0.62
CA TYR A 87 19.97 -13.23 1.61
C TYR A 87 20.17 -13.90 2.97
N SER A 88 21.32 -13.61 3.62
CA SER A 88 21.62 -14.11 4.95
C SER A 88 20.65 -13.57 5.99
N LYS A 89 20.52 -14.28 7.11
CA LYS A 89 19.67 -13.88 8.23
C LYS A 89 19.95 -12.45 8.70
N ASP A 90 21.22 -12.07 8.89
CA ASP A 90 21.64 -10.73 9.33
C ASP A 90 21.22 -9.64 8.33
N LYS A 91 21.30 -9.94 7.03
CA LYS A 91 20.82 -9.03 5.98
C LYS A 91 19.32 -8.85 6.05
N VAL A 92 18.57 -9.93 6.28
CA VAL A 92 17.11 -9.87 6.44
C VAL A 92 16.71 -9.13 7.72
N GLU A 93 17.42 -9.33 8.84
CA GLU A 93 17.22 -8.56 10.09
C GLU A 93 17.42 -7.05 9.89
N THR A 94 18.35 -6.66 9.02
CA THR A 94 18.55 -5.26 8.65
C THR A 94 17.40 -4.76 7.78
N LEU A 95 17.01 -5.55 6.77
CA LEU A 95 15.95 -5.19 5.83
C LEU A 95 14.61 -4.95 6.52
N ILE A 96 14.18 -5.86 7.42
CA ILE A 96 12.87 -5.74 8.09
C ILE A 96 12.74 -4.47 8.94
N LYS A 97 13.84 -3.89 9.39
CA LYS A 97 13.86 -2.60 10.08
C LYS A 97 13.59 -1.41 9.15
N ASN A 98 13.67 -1.64 7.84
CA ASN A 98 13.48 -0.65 6.80
C ASN A 98 12.17 -0.86 5.99
N ILE A 99 11.33 -1.81 6.38
CA ILE A 99 10.01 -2.02 5.79
C ILE A 99 8.96 -1.26 6.60
N TYR A 100 8.25 -0.36 5.93
CA TYR A 100 7.19 0.47 6.49
C TYR A 100 5.88 0.18 5.77
N PHE A 101 4.77 0.18 6.51
CA PHE A 101 3.47 -0.14 5.96
C PHE A 101 2.33 0.58 6.67
N CYS A 102 1.28 0.84 5.93
CA CYS A 102 0.08 1.51 6.43
C CYS A 102 -1.17 0.84 5.91
N ASP A 103 -2.24 0.94 6.69
CA ASP A 103 -3.60 0.70 6.20
C ASP A 103 -4.58 1.59 6.97
N ILE A 104 -5.72 1.91 6.36
CA ILE A 104 -6.78 2.67 7.02
C ILE A 104 -7.62 1.79 7.94
N ASP A 105 -7.68 0.49 7.68
CA ASP A 105 -8.40 -0.49 8.47
C ASP A 105 -7.47 -1.11 9.51
N GLU A 106 -7.70 -0.79 10.77
CA GLU A 106 -6.91 -1.29 11.91
C GLU A 106 -6.98 -2.80 12.04
N ASN A 107 -8.13 -3.42 11.75
CA ASN A 107 -8.27 -4.87 11.84
C ASN A 107 -7.45 -5.58 10.76
N ILE A 108 -7.38 -5.01 9.56
CA ILE A 108 -6.51 -5.53 8.48
C ILE A 108 -5.05 -5.39 8.89
N LEU A 109 -4.67 -4.24 9.43
CA LEU A 109 -3.30 -3.97 9.85
C LEU A 109 -2.84 -4.94 10.95
N ASP A 110 -3.71 -5.24 11.91
CA ASP A 110 -3.45 -6.21 12.97
C ASP A 110 -3.28 -7.63 12.40
N LEU A 111 -4.19 -8.04 11.51
CA LEU A 111 -4.13 -9.36 10.88
C LEU A 111 -2.88 -9.51 10.01
N PHE A 112 -2.57 -8.50 9.19
CA PHE A 112 -1.31 -8.45 8.43
C PHE A 112 -0.10 -8.59 9.36
N THR A 113 -0.07 -7.88 10.46
CA THR A 113 1.04 -7.91 11.42
C THR A 113 1.26 -9.32 12.00
N ILE A 114 0.18 -10.03 12.34
CA ILE A 114 0.25 -11.42 12.81
C ILE A 114 0.85 -12.32 11.72
N CYS A 115 0.35 -12.22 10.49
CA CYS A 115 0.85 -12.99 9.35
C CYS A 115 2.31 -12.64 9.02
N TYR A 116 2.68 -11.36 9.07
CA TYR A 116 4.03 -10.86 8.80
C TYR A 116 5.06 -11.42 9.79
N LYS A 117 4.78 -11.36 11.09
CA LYS A 117 5.64 -11.95 12.12
C LYS A 117 5.81 -13.45 11.93
N LYS A 118 4.70 -14.16 11.69
CA LYS A 118 4.71 -15.60 11.46
C LYS A 118 5.53 -15.95 10.21
N PHE A 119 5.32 -15.27 9.11
CA PHE A 119 6.01 -15.50 7.83
C PHE A 119 7.53 -15.32 7.98
N ILE A 120 7.97 -14.23 8.61
CA ILE A 120 9.40 -13.95 8.84
C ILE A 120 10.00 -15.00 9.78
N LYS A 121 9.29 -15.40 10.83
CA LYS A 121 9.74 -16.45 11.75
C LYS A 121 9.89 -17.80 11.06
N ASP A 122 8.87 -18.20 10.30
CA ASP A 122 8.85 -19.52 9.62
C ASP A 122 9.91 -19.59 8.50
N LEU A 123 10.13 -18.49 7.78
CA LEU A 123 10.99 -18.47 6.60
C LEU A 123 12.46 -18.18 6.94
N PHE A 124 12.72 -17.23 7.85
CA PHE A 124 14.07 -16.74 8.15
C PHE A 124 14.53 -17.03 9.58
N GLY A 125 13.65 -17.56 10.46
CA GLY A 125 13.97 -17.82 11.86
C GLY A 125 14.17 -16.53 12.68
N ILE A 126 13.55 -15.42 12.30
CA ILE A 126 13.68 -14.11 12.95
C ILE A 126 12.41 -13.79 13.73
N ASP A 127 12.55 -13.32 14.95
CA ASP A 127 11.46 -12.81 15.77
C ASP A 127 11.31 -11.30 15.58
N VAL A 128 10.19 -10.86 15.00
CA VAL A 128 9.87 -9.45 14.81
C VAL A 128 9.19 -8.92 16.07
N THR A 129 9.77 -7.88 16.67
CA THR A 129 9.26 -7.29 17.93
C THR A 129 8.06 -6.37 17.70
N ASP A 130 7.22 -6.22 18.73
CA ASP A 130 6.09 -5.27 18.69
C ASP A 130 6.57 -3.81 18.57
N ASP A 131 7.71 -3.47 19.17
CA ASP A 131 8.27 -2.13 19.09
C ASP A 131 8.69 -1.78 17.65
N LEU A 132 9.26 -2.73 16.90
CA LEU A 132 9.57 -2.54 15.49
C LEU A 132 8.30 -2.32 14.68
N ILE A 133 7.26 -3.15 14.89
CA ILE A 133 5.97 -2.97 14.23
C ILE A 133 5.40 -1.58 14.51
N LYS A 134 5.32 -1.17 15.77
CA LYS A 134 4.80 0.15 16.18
C LYS A 134 5.59 1.32 15.59
N SER A 135 6.89 1.16 15.38
CA SER A 135 7.72 2.20 14.79
C SER A 135 7.56 2.32 13.27
N ASN A 136 7.19 1.23 12.60
CA ASN A 136 7.19 1.09 11.16
C ASN A 136 5.78 0.92 10.56
N SER A 137 4.74 0.94 11.38
CA SER A 137 3.34 0.88 10.93
C SER A 137 2.56 2.16 11.25
N CYS A 138 1.52 2.42 10.47
CA CYS A 138 0.60 3.52 10.69
C CYS A 138 -0.83 3.12 10.30
N ASN A 139 -1.79 3.48 11.14
CA ASN A 139 -3.20 3.36 10.81
C ASN A 139 -3.66 4.58 9.99
N GLY A 140 -3.58 4.42 8.68
CA GLY A 140 -3.96 5.44 7.71
C GLY A 140 -2.86 6.45 7.37
N LEU A 141 -2.62 6.70 6.09
CA LEU A 141 -1.61 7.62 5.62
C LEU A 141 -2.20 8.88 4.96
N ILE A 142 -3.17 8.72 4.07
CA ILE A 142 -3.85 9.84 3.40
C ILE A 142 -5.18 10.18 4.09
N PHE A 143 -5.79 9.20 4.74
CA PHE A 143 -7.10 9.34 5.35
C PHE A 143 -7.09 8.91 6.80
N ASN A 144 -6.89 9.85 7.68
CA ASN A 144 -7.33 9.66 9.05
C ASN A 144 -8.72 10.28 9.19
N LYS A 145 -9.75 9.46 9.32
CA LYS A 145 -11.13 9.91 9.50
C LYS A 145 -11.36 10.71 10.79
N PHE A 146 -10.38 10.67 11.69
CA PHE A 146 -10.45 11.36 12.99
C PHE A 146 -9.64 12.65 13.04
N SER A 147 -8.87 12.98 11.99
CA SER A 147 -8.04 14.18 11.92
C SER A 147 -8.52 15.08 10.78
N SER A 148 -8.63 16.37 11.02
CA SER A 148 -8.88 17.37 9.98
C SER A 148 -7.67 17.54 9.04
N ASP A 149 -6.50 17.08 9.47
CA ASP A 149 -5.25 17.19 8.76
C ASP A 149 -4.88 15.83 8.14
N TYR A 150 -4.33 15.86 6.92
CA TYR A 150 -3.76 14.67 6.31
C TYR A 150 -2.57 14.22 7.11
N LEU A 151 -2.46 12.92 7.36
CA LEU A 151 -1.25 12.37 7.92
C LEU A 151 -0.10 12.63 6.95
N SER A 152 0.80 13.52 7.32
CA SER A 152 2.12 13.61 6.72
C SER A 152 2.94 12.38 7.12
N ILE A 153 3.97 12.05 6.37
CA ILE A 153 4.93 10.99 6.75
C ILE A 153 5.50 11.25 8.15
N GLU A 154 5.79 12.49 8.47
CA GLU A 154 6.31 12.89 9.78
C GLU A 154 5.34 12.50 10.90
N ASN A 155 4.06 12.78 10.72
CA ASN A 155 3.04 12.41 11.69
C ASN A 155 2.80 10.90 11.74
N ALA A 156 2.83 10.21 10.59
CA ALA A 156 2.59 8.78 10.49
C ALA A 156 3.65 7.98 11.25
N PHE A 157 4.93 8.26 11.02
CA PHE A 157 6.04 7.49 11.58
C PHE A 157 6.84 8.26 12.64
N LYS A 158 6.36 9.42 13.08
CA LYS A 158 7.02 10.31 14.06
C LYS A 158 8.46 10.67 13.69
N LYS A 159 8.75 10.72 12.40
CA LYS A 159 10.06 11.06 11.82
C LYS A 159 9.90 11.49 10.37
N ASN A 160 10.71 12.45 9.95
CA ASN A 160 10.75 12.87 8.55
C ASN A 160 11.62 11.86 7.77
N ILE A 161 10.95 10.93 7.07
CA ILE A 161 11.58 9.91 6.25
C ILE A 161 11.01 9.93 4.84
N LYS A 162 11.87 9.59 3.88
CA LYS A 162 11.49 9.27 2.51
C LYS A 162 11.92 7.86 2.17
N PHE A 163 11.38 7.30 1.11
CA PHE A 163 11.48 5.89 0.76
C PHE A 163 12.19 5.70 -0.57
N ASP A 164 13.00 4.65 -0.65
CA ASP A 164 13.78 4.28 -1.83
C ASP A 164 12.99 3.32 -2.73
N ILE A 165 12.04 2.58 -2.14
CA ILE A 165 11.14 1.68 -2.84
C ILE A 165 9.72 1.92 -2.33
N ILE A 166 8.77 2.13 -3.24
CA ILE A 166 7.35 2.22 -2.91
C ILE A 166 6.58 1.26 -3.80
N ILE A 167 5.85 0.33 -3.18
CA ILE A 167 5.05 -0.66 -3.90
C ILE A 167 3.64 -0.62 -3.33
N THR A 168 2.61 -0.47 -4.18
CA THR A 168 1.25 -0.41 -3.66
C THR A 168 0.17 -0.63 -4.72
N ASN A 169 -0.97 -1.09 -4.26
CA ASN A 169 -2.26 -1.06 -4.94
C ASN A 169 -3.16 -0.04 -4.21
N PRO A 170 -3.18 1.24 -4.60
CA PRO A 170 -3.95 2.26 -3.92
C PRO A 170 -5.46 2.06 -4.15
N PRO A 171 -6.35 2.54 -3.27
CA PRO A 171 -7.79 2.35 -3.38
C PRO A 171 -8.38 3.05 -4.62
N TYR A 172 -9.15 2.32 -5.44
CA TYR A 172 -9.82 2.85 -6.64
C TYR A 172 -11.23 3.34 -6.31
N LYS A 173 -11.31 4.35 -5.45
CA LYS A 173 -12.60 4.90 -5.02
C LYS A 173 -12.84 6.27 -5.64
N GLY A 174 -13.86 6.35 -6.50
CA GLY A 174 -14.45 7.63 -6.90
C GLY A 174 -15.19 8.26 -5.72
N LEU A 175 -14.93 9.55 -5.47
CA LEU A 175 -15.55 10.26 -4.34
C LEU A 175 -16.97 10.75 -4.64
N LYS A 176 -17.42 10.65 -5.90
CA LYS A 176 -18.82 10.87 -6.25
C LYS A 176 -19.58 9.55 -6.09
N ILE A 177 -20.53 9.52 -5.19
CA ILE A 177 -21.38 8.34 -4.95
C ILE A 177 -22.72 8.46 -5.66
N ASP A 178 -23.31 7.31 -6.04
CA ASP A 178 -24.62 7.23 -6.70
C ASP A 178 -25.64 6.67 -5.72
N SER A 179 -26.80 7.33 -5.60
CA SER A 179 -27.92 6.89 -4.76
C SER A 179 -28.45 5.50 -5.11
N LYS A 180 -28.28 5.08 -6.36
CA LYS A 180 -28.71 3.75 -6.84
C LYS A 180 -28.02 2.59 -6.12
N ASN A 181 -26.84 2.83 -5.52
CA ASN A 181 -26.07 1.83 -4.80
C ASN A 181 -26.46 1.72 -3.32
N TYR A 182 -27.51 2.40 -2.90
CA TYR A 182 -27.95 2.45 -1.51
C TYR A 182 -29.41 2.04 -1.35
N SER A 183 -29.67 1.08 -0.50
CA SER A 183 -31.03 0.68 -0.07
C SER A 183 -31.58 1.53 1.08
N ASN A 184 -30.67 2.21 1.83
CA ASN A 184 -31.03 3.07 2.96
C ASN A 184 -30.72 4.54 2.63
N PRO A 185 -31.75 5.43 2.56
CA PRO A 185 -31.57 6.85 2.25
C PRO A 185 -30.73 7.61 3.28
N GLU A 186 -30.85 7.32 4.58
CA GLU A 186 -30.10 7.99 5.64
C GLU A 186 -28.61 7.67 5.52
N LYS A 187 -28.29 6.40 5.24
CA LYS A 187 -26.91 5.97 5.00
C LYS A 187 -26.33 6.61 3.73
N TYR A 188 -27.14 6.74 2.67
CA TYR A 188 -26.71 7.47 1.47
C TYR A 188 -26.36 8.92 1.77
N GLU A 189 -27.21 9.66 2.49
CA GLU A 189 -26.95 11.08 2.81
C GLU A 189 -25.72 11.22 3.74
N ALA A 190 -25.54 10.33 4.71
CA ALA A 190 -24.37 10.33 5.59
C ALA A 190 -23.07 10.09 4.78
N ASP A 191 -23.04 9.05 3.94
CA ASP A 191 -21.88 8.73 3.10
C ASP A 191 -21.62 9.86 2.07
N LYS A 192 -22.67 10.45 1.49
CA LYS A 192 -22.56 11.55 0.53
C LYS A 192 -21.92 12.78 1.18
N ASN A 193 -22.34 13.15 2.39
CA ASN A 193 -21.76 14.24 3.12
C ASN A 193 -20.29 13.99 3.45
N PHE A 194 -19.96 12.78 3.90
CA PHE A 194 -18.58 12.37 4.15
C PHE A 194 -17.70 12.48 2.90
N TYR A 195 -18.13 11.86 1.77
CA TYR A 195 -17.33 11.88 0.54
C TYR A 195 -17.24 13.27 -0.11
N ASN A 196 -18.27 14.11 0.02
CA ASN A 196 -18.23 15.48 -0.45
C ASN A 196 -17.23 16.32 0.36
N ASP A 197 -17.20 16.16 1.69
CA ASP A 197 -16.24 16.86 2.55
C ASP A 197 -14.81 16.38 2.26
N LEU A 198 -14.61 15.08 2.16
CA LEU A 198 -13.33 14.49 1.77
C LEU A 198 -12.86 15.00 0.41
N SER A 199 -13.73 14.97 -0.59
CA SER A 199 -13.43 15.48 -1.94
C SER A 199 -12.99 16.95 -1.91
N ARG A 200 -13.68 17.79 -1.13
CA ARG A 200 -13.34 19.22 -0.99
C ARG A 200 -11.97 19.40 -0.36
N LYS A 201 -11.67 18.66 0.69
CA LYS A 201 -10.36 18.70 1.37
C LYS A 201 -9.23 18.26 0.43
N LEU A 202 -9.40 17.12 -0.26
CA LEU A 202 -8.42 16.62 -1.20
C LEU A 202 -8.20 17.57 -2.38
N THR A 203 -9.27 18.04 -3.02
CA THR A 203 -9.17 18.95 -4.16
C THR A 203 -8.47 20.26 -3.80
N LYS A 204 -8.60 20.73 -2.55
CA LYS A 204 -7.91 21.92 -2.06
C LYS A 204 -6.41 21.73 -1.86
N ASN A 205 -6.00 20.54 -1.43
CA ASN A 205 -4.62 20.26 -0.99
C ASN A 205 -3.76 19.58 -2.05
N PHE A 206 -4.37 19.09 -3.13
CA PHE A 206 -3.68 18.40 -4.23
C PHE A 206 -3.85 19.16 -5.54
N THR A 207 -2.83 19.18 -6.37
CA THR A 207 -2.77 19.98 -7.59
C THR A 207 -2.74 19.15 -8.87
N LEU A 208 -2.07 18.00 -8.85
CA LEU A 208 -1.89 17.14 -10.01
C LEU A 208 -3.02 16.12 -10.15
N GLY A 209 -3.45 15.52 -9.03
CA GLY A 209 -4.49 14.48 -8.99
C GLY A 209 -5.92 15.00 -8.89
N ASN A 210 -6.12 16.33 -8.76
CA ASN A 210 -7.44 16.92 -8.54
C ASN A 210 -8.26 17.16 -9.81
N GLN A 211 -7.75 16.77 -10.99
CA GLN A 211 -8.42 17.01 -12.26
C GLN A 211 -9.61 16.06 -12.48
N GLY A 212 -10.75 16.61 -12.93
CA GLY A 212 -11.98 15.86 -13.21
C GLY A 212 -12.64 15.29 -11.97
N VAL A 213 -13.25 14.10 -12.12
CA VAL A 213 -13.89 13.43 -10.97
C VAL A 213 -12.83 12.94 -10.00
N PRO A 214 -12.88 13.38 -8.72
CA PRO A 214 -11.93 12.94 -7.71
C PRO A 214 -11.96 11.44 -7.51
N ASN A 215 -10.78 10.82 -7.58
CA ASN A 215 -10.59 9.39 -7.31
C ASN A 215 -9.35 9.22 -6.43
N LEU A 216 -9.46 8.39 -5.40
CA LEU A 216 -8.44 8.26 -4.35
C LEU A 216 -7.07 7.92 -4.90
N TYR A 217 -6.97 6.97 -5.85
CA TYR A 217 -5.66 6.55 -6.37
C TYR A 217 -4.84 7.71 -6.96
N LYS A 218 -5.50 8.72 -7.55
CA LYS A 218 -4.79 9.89 -8.13
C LYS A 218 -4.09 10.72 -7.06
N PHE A 219 -4.73 10.88 -5.92
CA PHE A 219 -4.14 11.58 -4.77
C PHE A 219 -3.02 10.77 -4.12
N PHE A 220 -3.15 9.43 -4.06
CA PHE A 220 -2.07 8.55 -3.64
C PHE A 220 -0.85 8.68 -4.54
N VAL A 221 -1.04 8.64 -5.87
CA VAL A 221 0.05 8.81 -6.85
C VAL A 221 0.76 10.15 -6.64
N GLU A 222 0.01 11.25 -6.54
CA GLU A 222 0.60 12.58 -6.29
C GLU A 222 1.40 12.62 -4.98
N LYS A 223 0.82 12.10 -3.90
CA LYS A 223 1.47 12.08 -2.59
C LYS A 223 2.75 11.24 -2.59
N ILE A 224 2.70 10.07 -3.21
CA ILE A 224 3.86 9.19 -3.36
C ILE A 224 5.01 9.92 -4.05
N ILE A 225 4.74 10.56 -5.18
CA ILE A 225 5.76 11.19 -5.99
C ILE A 225 6.34 12.44 -5.31
N LEU A 226 5.47 13.28 -4.73
CA LEU A 226 5.90 14.57 -4.20
C LEU A 226 6.46 14.50 -2.78
N GLU A 227 5.94 13.60 -1.94
CA GLU A 227 6.26 13.62 -0.52
C GLU A 227 6.99 12.36 -0.03
N TYR A 228 6.64 11.16 -0.55
CA TYR A 228 7.12 9.92 0.04
C TYR A 228 8.39 9.40 -0.61
N ALA A 229 8.58 9.61 -1.89
CA ALA A 229 9.73 9.09 -2.61
C ALA A 229 11.01 9.91 -2.37
N ASN A 230 12.13 9.22 -2.26
CA ASN A 230 13.45 9.80 -2.43
C ASN A 230 13.69 10.12 -3.92
N ASP A 231 14.63 11.03 -4.19
CA ASP A 231 15.13 11.21 -5.55
C ASP A 231 15.76 9.89 -6.03
N GLY A 232 15.36 9.44 -7.22
CA GLY A 232 15.78 8.14 -7.77
C GLY A 232 15.10 6.91 -7.15
N ALA A 233 14.01 7.09 -6.40
CA ALA A 233 13.26 5.97 -5.83
C ALA A 233 12.61 5.09 -6.90
N TYR A 234 12.54 3.80 -6.65
CA TYR A 234 11.77 2.86 -7.46
C TYR A 234 10.33 2.80 -6.99
N ILE A 235 9.39 3.11 -7.88
CA ILE A 235 7.95 3.17 -7.58
C ILE A 235 7.21 2.16 -8.43
N SER A 236 6.52 1.21 -7.82
CA SER A 236 5.67 0.23 -8.48
C SER A 236 4.22 0.38 -8.04
N LEU A 237 3.36 0.78 -8.98
CA LEU A 237 1.95 1.08 -8.71
C LEU A 237 1.05 0.16 -9.54
N LEU A 238 0.16 -0.56 -8.88
CA LEU A 238 -0.95 -1.20 -9.56
C LEU A 238 -2.10 -0.19 -9.61
N ILE A 239 -2.34 0.39 -10.78
CA ILE A 239 -3.34 1.43 -11.00
C ILE A 239 -4.17 1.13 -12.25
N PRO A 240 -5.39 1.69 -12.40
CA PRO A 240 -6.21 1.46 -13.58
C PRO A 240 -5.50 1.88 -14.87
N ASN A 241 -5.62 1.06 -15.92
CA ASN A 241 -5.02 1.34 -17.24
C ASN A 241 -5.51 2.66 -17.87
N THR A 242 -6.69 3.14 -17.48
CA THR A 242 -7.21 4.45 -17.85
C THR A 242 -6.29 5.59 -17.42
N PHE A 243 -5.43 5.38 -16.44
CA PHE A 243 -4.38 6.34 -16.05
C PHE A 243 -3.54 6.79 -17.25
N LEU A 244 -3.25 5.89 -18.18
CA LEU A 244 -2.42 6.18 -19.36
C LEU A 244 -3.13 7.02 -20.44
N ALA A 245 -4.46 6.99 -20.50
CA ALA A 245 -5.24 7.62 -21.57
C ALA A 245 -6.17 8.75 -21.09
N ASP A 246 -6.56 8.75 -19.82
CA ASP A 246 -7.52 9.71 -19.27
C ASP A 246 -6.92 11.14 -19.26
N LYS A 247 -7.69 12.11 -19.75
CA LYS A 247 -7.32 13.52 -19.70
C LYS A 247 -7.16 14.03 -18.26
N THR A 248 -7.90 13.45 -17.32
CA THR A 248 -7.88 13.85 -15.91
C THR A 248 -6.60 13.43 -15.17
N THR A 249 -5.77 12.59 -15.76
CA THR A 249 -4.47 12.17 -15.24
C THR A 249 -3.28 12.78 -15.98
N LEU A 250 -3.55 13.68 -16.93
CA LEU A 250 -2.52 14.27 -17.80
C LEU A 250 -1.40 14.98 -17.01
N TYR A 251 -1.75 15.74 -15.98
CA TYR A 251 -0.76 16.46 -15.16
C TYR A 251 0.12 15.52 -14.36
N LEU A 252 -0.47 14.46 -13.77
CA LEU A 252 0.30 13.42 -13.09
C LEU A 252 1.27 12.73 -14.05
N ARG A 253 0.81 12.35 -15.26
CA ARG A 253 1.67 11.72 -16.26
C ARG A 253 2.80 12.61 -16.71
N LYS A 254 2.54 13.88 -17.00
CA LYS A 254 3.58 14.85 -17.37
C LYS A 254 4.65 14.95 -16.29
N TYR A 255 4.23 15.07 -15.03
CA TYR A 255 5.16 15.16 -13.91
C TYR A 255 6.04 13.90 -13.73
N ILE A 256 5.51 12.71 -14.08
CA ILE A 256 6.27 11.45 -13.99
C ILE A 256 7.30 11.31 -15.14
N ILE A 257 7.01 11.90 -16.31
CA ILE A 257 7.81 11.71 -17.52
C ILE A 257 8.88 12.82 -17.66
N GLU A 258 8.58 14.01 -17.21
CA GLU A 258 9.49 15.16 -17.20
C GLU A 258 10.46 15.12 -16.02
#